data_b767ff260e61a96e49c291974bf385f3
#
_entry.id   b767ff260e61a96e49c291974bf385f3
#
_cell.length_a   1.000
_cell.length_b   1.000
_cell.length_c   1.000
_cell.angle_alpha   90.00
_cell.angle_beta   90.00
_cell.angle_gamma   90.00
#
_symmetry.space_group_name_H-M   'P 1'
#
loop_
_entity.id
_entity.type
_entity.pdbx_description
1 polymer ?
#
loop_
_entity_poly.entity_id
_entity_poly.type
_entity_poly.pdbx_seq_one_letter_code
_entity_poly.pdbx_strand_id
1 'polypeptide(L)'
;MKKIATAALLGALTIPAFAAEFITIGTGGVTGTYYPTGGAVCRLVNKYKKETKIRCSVESTGGSVYNINTIKNGELDFGIAQSDVVYQASQGTKKFDGKPVKKLRSVMAIYPELFTLVTRKDANINGIMDVKGKRINLGNPGSGNEATALALFKAVGIKKDDLAFAGALKAAEMPDALRDNKIDGYFYMVGHPTANIKDASNSVDVKITPLVGDKVDALVKANPYFAQADVPGGIYKGNAEGTPTFGVKAVLVSSTDVSDKAVYTVVKAILENFDAFKKLHPAYANITKESLLDGLSAPMHEGAKKYFKEAGILK
;
A
#
# COMPACT_ATOMS: atom_id res chain seq x y z
N MET A 1 40.21 15.11 -70.91
CA MET A 1 39.01 14.39 -70.52
C MET A 1 39.00 14.26 -69.00
N LYS A 2 38.25 15.16 -68.31
CA LYS A 2 38.15 15.22 -66.81
C LYS A 2 36.96 14.37 -66.40
N LYS A 3 37.17 13.32 -65.60
CA LYS A 3 36.10 12.48 -64.97
C LYS A 3 35.61 13.19 -63.71
N ILE A 4 34.37 13.63 -63.70
CA ILE A 4 33.70 14.13 -62.49
C ILE A 4 33.12 12.93 -61.75
N ALA A 5 33.62 12.67 -60.55
CA ALA A 5 33.06 11.65 -59.63
C ALA A 5 31.98 12.31 -58.77
N THR A 6 30.74 11.91 -58.97
CA THR A 6 29.62 12.36 -58.14
C THR A 6 29.57 11.50 -56.87
N ALA A 7 29.89 12.07 -55.74
CA ALA A 7 29.76 11.44 -54.43
C ALA A 7 28.28 11.59 -53.94
N ALA A 8 27.53 10.51 -53.95
CA ALA A 8 26.20 10.48 -53.36
C ALA A 8 26.32 10.42 -51.81
N LEU A 9 25.94 11.49 -51.12
CA LEU A 9 25.82 11.54 -49.66
C LEU A 9 24.51 10.82 -49.28
N LEU A 10 24.58 9.56 -48.82
CA LEU A 10 23.49 8.90 -48.14
C LEU A 10 23.35 9.50 -46.72
N GLY A 11 22.42 10.41 -46.54
CA GLY A 11 22.01 10.89 -45.22
C GLY A 11 21.26 9.76 -44.47
N ALA A 12 21.92 9.15 -43.51
CA ALA A 12 21.28 8.19 -42.60
C ALA A 12 20.31 8.97 -41.70
N LEU A 13 19.01 8.86 -41.97
CA LEU A 13 17.95 9.27 -41.07
C LEU A 13 17.99 8.38 -39.83
N THR A 14 18.67 8.84 -38.78
CA THR A 14 18.60 8.21 -37.46
C THR A 14 17.21 8.51 -36.87
N ILE A 15 16.28 7.58 -37.03
CA ILE A 15 15.02 7.58 -36.30
C ILE A 15 15.41 7.31 -34.83
N PRO A 16 15.11 8.22 -33.89
CA PRO A 16 15.38 7.92 -32.47
C PRO A 16 14.50 6.72 -32.08
N ALA A 17 15.14 5.58 -31.86
CA ALA A 17 14.49 4.43 -31.27
C ALA A 17 14.15 4.82 -29.83
N PHE A 18 12.91 5.16 -29.54
CA PHE A 18 12.46 5.33 -28.17
C PHE A 18 12.66 4.00 -27.44
N ALA A 19 13.68 3.96 -26.58
CA ALA A 19 13.95 2.81 -25.74
C ALA A 19 12.72 2.51 -24.88
N ALA A 20 12.45 1.22 -24.68
CA ALA A 20 11.37 0.80 -23.80
C ALA A 20 11.71 1.25 -22.36
N GLU A 21 10.78 1.91 -21.70
CA GLU A 21 10.87 2.30 -20.30
C GLU A 21 10.30 1.17 -19.43
N PHE A 22 11.05 0.74 -18.43
CA PHE A 22 10.61 -0.28 -17.49
C PHE A 22 10.29 0.41 -16.17
N ILE A 23 9.14 0.07 -15.59
CA ILE A 23 8.72 0.56 -14.29
C ILE A 23 8.43 -0.62 -13.37
N THR A 24 8.83 -0.50 -12.11
CA THR A 24 8.61 -1.51 -11.07
C THR A 24 7.78 -0.92 -9.95
N ILE A 25 6.76 -1.68 -9.52
CA ILE A 25 5.90 -1.31 -8.39
C ILE A 25 6.22 -2.18 -7.19
N GLY A 26 6.81 -1.59 -6.14
CA GLY A 26 6.98 -2.22 -4.85
C GLY A 26 5.63 -2.36 -4.13
N THR A 27 5.37 -3.52 -3.56
CA THR A 27 4.08 -3.87 -2.97
C THR A 27 4.21 -4.25 -1.50
N GLY A 28 3.93 -5.47 -1.13
CA GLY A 28 4.01 -6.05 0.21
C GLY A 28 4.05 -7.57 0.11
N GLY A 29 3.72 -8.27 1.19
CA GLY A 29 3.61 -9.72 1.17
C GLY A 29 2.51 -10.20 0.21
N VAL A 30 2.76 -11.33 -0.46
CA VAL A 30 1.88 -11.88 -1.51
C VAL A 30 0.47 -12.25 -1.03
N THR A 31 0.27 -12.48 0.26
CA THR A 31 -1.02 -12.79 0.88
C THR A 31 -1.85 -11.56 1.27
N GLY A 32 -1.25 -10.35 1.15
CA GLY A 32 -1.91 -9.06 1.39
C GLY A 32 -2.55 -8.50 0.12
N THR A 33 -3.13 -7.29 0.25
CA THR A 33 -3.86 -6.63 -0.85
C THR A 33 -2.93 -5.83 -1.77
N TYR A 34 -1.75 -5.39 -1.33
CA TYR A 34 -0.80 -4.63 -2.17
C TYR A 34 -0.32 -5.40 -3.39
N TYR A 35 0.04 -6.67 -3.21
CA TYR A 35 0.60 -7.47 -4.30
C TYR A 35 -0.39 -7.68 -5.46
N PRO A 36 -1.63 -8.15 -5.25
CA PRO A 36 -2.63 -8.21 -6.32
C PRO A 36 -2.96 -6.83 -6.89
N THR A 37 -2.87 -5.74 -6.10
CA THR A 37 -3.09 -4.37 -6.57
C THR A 37 -2.01 -3.94 -7.55
N GLY A 38 -0.73 -4.12 -7.22
CA GLY A 38 0.38 -3.85 -8.15
C GLY A 38 0.23 -4.66 -9.43
N GLY A 39 -0.14 -5.95 -9.31
CA GLY A 39 -0.43 -6.82 -10.47
C GLY A 39 -1.57 -6.30 -11.35
N ALA A 40 -2.65 -5.80 -10.74
CA ALA A 40 -3.77 -5.19 -11.45
C ALA A 40 -3.34 -3.94 -12.24
N VAL A 41 -2.59 -3.04 -11.59
CA VAL A 41 -2.04 -1.84 -12.23
C VAL A 41 -1.13 -2.20 -13.39
N CYS A 42 -0.16 -3.08 -13.17
CA CYS A 42 0.77 -3.50 -14.23
C CYS A 42 0.06 -4.20 -15.40
N ARG A 43 -0.99 -4.98 -15.14
CA ARG A 43 -1.82 -5.58 -16.19
C ARG A 43 -2.44 -4.50 -17.08
N LEU A 44 -2.96 -3.44 -16.51
CA LEU A 44 -3.57 -2.33 -17.26
C LEU A 44 -2.53 -1.53 -18.02
N VAL A 45 -1.42 -1.16 -17.42
CA VAL A 45 -0.30 -0.47 -18.08
C VAL A 45 0.22 -1.27 -19.26
N ASN A 46 0.42 -2.58 -19.08
CA ASN A 46 0.96 -3.46 -20.12
C ASN A 46 0.03 -3.68 -21.31
N LYS A 47 -1.30 -3.37 -21.21
CA LYS A 47 -2.19 -3.32 -22.38
C LYS A 47 -1.72 -2.30 -23.42
N TYR A 48 -1.19 -1.17 -22.96
CA TYR A 48 -0.74 -0.06 -23.80
C TYR A 48 0.75 -0.07 -24.14
N LYS A 49 1.48 -1.14 -23.80
CA LYS A 49 2.96 -1.22 -23.93
C LYS A 49 3.49 -1.03 -25.37
N LYS A 50 2.67 -1.37 -26.39
CA LYS A 50 3.06 -1.18 -27.80
C LYS A 50 3.08 0.30 -28.18
N GLU A 51 2.14 1.09 -27.64
CA GLU A 51 1.97 2.52 -27.89
C GLU A 51 2.89 3.36 -27.01
N THR A 52 2.85 3.11 -25.72
CA THR A 52 3.57 3.91 -24.72
C THR A 52 5.06 3.57 -24.63
N LYS A 53 5.45 2.36 -25.04
CA LYS A 53 6.78 1.76 -24.83
C LYS A 53 7.12 1.60 -23.35
N ILE A 54 6.11 1.59 -22.45
CA ILE A 54 6.28 1.38 -21.01
C ILE A 54 5.88 -0.05 -20.66
N ARG A 55 6.72 -0.72 -19.88
CA ARG A 55 6.48 -2.06 -19.33
C ARG A 55 6.49 -1.99 -17.81
N CYS A 56 5.52 -2.64 -17.18
CA CYS A 56 5.35 -2.65 -15.75
C CYS A 56 5.53 -4.05 -15.18
N SER A 57 6.27 -4.14 -14.06
CA SER A 57 6.44 -5.34 -13.23
C SER A 57 6.13 -5.03 -11.77
N VAL A 58 5.81 -6.06 -11.00
CA VAL A 58 5.55 -5.95 -9.56
C VAL A 58 6.62 -6.66 -8.77
N GLU A 59 6.92 -6.12 -7.59
CA GLU A 59 7.84 -6.71 -6.63
C GLU A 59 7.15 -6.90 -5.28
N SER A 60 7.30 -8.09 -4.69
CA SER A 60 6.90 -8.35 -3.31
C SER A 60 7.96 -7.80 -2.36
N THR A 61 7.56 -6.95 -1.43
CA THR A 61 8.48 -6.21 -0.57
C THR A 61 8.12 -6.31 0.91
N GLY A 62 8.87 -5.58 1.73
CA GLY A 62 8.60 -5.42 3.17
C GLY A 62 7.42 -4.51 3.51
N GLY A 63 6.80 -3.82 2.53
CA GLY A 63 5.67 -2.91 2.72
C GLY A 63 6.06 -1.43 2.77
N SER A 64 5.21 -0.60 3.36
CA SER A 64 5.17 0.86 3.16
C SER A 64 6.49 1.60 3.41
N VAL A 65 7.14 1.37 4.55
CA VAL A 65 8.40 2.04 4.90
C VAL A 65 9.54 1.59 3.98
N TYR A 66 9.58 0.27 3.69
CA TYR A 66 10.53 -0.30 2.74
C TYR A 66 10.36 0.35 1.37
N ASN A 67 9.14 0.36 0.81
CA ASN A 67 8.86 0.91 -0.51
C ASN A 67 9.30 2.37 -0.64
N ILE A 68 8.96 3.20 0.36
CA ILE A 68 9.34 4.62 0.34
C ILE A 68 10.88 4.80 0.40
N ASN A 69 11.58 4.00 1.22
CA ASN A 69 13.04 4.07 1.28
C ASN A 69 13.70 3.61 -0.03
N THR A 70 13.16 2.57 -0.66
CA THR A 70 13.67 2.04 -1.93
C THR A 70 13.40 3.01 -3.09
N ILE A 71 12.23 3.68 -3.10
CA ILE A 71 11.93 4.80 -4.02
C ILE A 71 12.90 5.97 -3.78
N LYS A 72 13.15 6.33 -2.53
CA LYS A 72 14.12 7.39 -2.17
C LYS A 72 15.51 7.11 -2.71
N ASN A 73 15.91 5.85 -2.76
CA ASN A 73 17.22 5.41 -3.26
C ASN A 73 17.25 5.26 -4.80
N GLY A 74 16.11 5.39 -5.49
CA GLY A 74 16.00 5.20 -6.94
C GLY A 74 16.00 3.74 -7.40
N GLU A 75 15.71 2.80 -6.49
CA GLU A 75 15.68 1.36 -6.78
C GLU A 75 14.27 0.85 -7.11
N LEU A 76 13.22 1.64 -6.81
CA LEU A 76 11.82 1.43 -7.21
C LEU A 76 11.27 2.70 -7.84
N ASP A 77 10.48 2.56 -8.90
CA ASP A 77 9.81 3.68 -9.57
C ASP A 77 8.51 4.05 -8.86
N PHE A 78 7.76 3.04 -8.44
CA PHE A 78 6.50 3.18 -7.72
C PHE A 78 6.48 2.28 -6.49
N GLY A 79 5.60 2.62 -5.56
CA GLY A 79 5.32 1.77 -4.41
C GLY A 79 3.88 1.97 -3.92
N ILE A 80 3.32 0.94 -3.29
CA ILE A 80 2.07 1.09 -2.55
C ILE A 80 2.43 1.27 -1.08
N ALA A 81 1.88 2.31 -0.46
CA ALA A 81 2.16 2.65 0.93
C ALA A 81 0.92 3.18 1.65
N GLN A 82 0.86 2.96 2.95
CA GLN A 82 -0.16 3.52 3.83
C GLN A 82 -0.05 5.05 3.87
N SER A 83 -1.18 5.76 3.86
CA SER A 83 -1.20 7.23 3.88
C SER A 83 -0.57 7.84 5.13
N ASP A 84 -0.61 7.17 6.28
CA ASP A 84 0.09 7.59 7.51
C ASP A 84 1.62 7.52 7.34
N VAL A 85 2.14 6.49 6.68
CA VAL A 85 3.57 6.34 6.39
C VAL A 85 4.01 7.34 5.32
N VAL A 86 3.17 7.61 4.30
CA VAL A 86 3.43 8.67 3.30
C VAL A 86 3.52 10.03 3.98
N TYR A 87 2.60 10.34 4.92
CA TYR A 87 2.65 11.55 5.73
C TYR A 87 3.95 11.64 6.53
N GLN A 88 4.30 10.58 7.28
CA GLN A 88 5.52 10.53 8.08
C GLN A 88 6.77 10.75 7.23
N ALA A 89 6.81 10.15 6.03
CA ALA A 89 7.93 10.31 5.11
C ALA A 89 8.03 11.73 4.55
N SER A 90 6.90 12.34 4.18
CA SER A 90 6.87 13.70 3.65
C SER A 90 7.28 14.74 4.70
N GLN A 91 6.92 14.51 5.98
CA GLN A 91 7.24 15.40 7.09
C GLN A 91 8.58 15.06 7.80
N GLY A 92 9.21 13.93 7.49
CA GLY A 92 10.44 13.50 8.17
C GLY A 92 10.20 13.14 9.65
N THR A 93 9.09 12.49 9.97
CA THR A 93 8.73 12.13 11.34
C THR A 93 8.75 10.61 11.57
N LYS A 94 8.70 10.17 12.83
CA LYS A 94 8.65 8.75 13.23
C LYS A 94 9.78 7.92 12.60
N LYS A 95 9.45 7.00 11.70
CA LYS A 95 10.43 6.13 11.02
C LYS A 95 11.39 6.89 10.10
N PHE A 96 11.10 8.17 9.79
CA PHE A 96 11.93 9.03 8.91
C PHE A 96 12.65 10.16 9.67
N ASP A 97 12.65 10.13 10.95
CA ASP A 97 13.24 11.00 11.97
C ASP A 97 14.17 12.14 11.45
N GLY A 98 13.61 13.35 11.36
CA GLY A 98 14.31 14.54 10.88
C GLY A 98 14.73 14.53 9.38
N LYS A 99 14.40 13.47 8.63
CA LYS A 99 14.85 13.28 7.25
C LYS A 99 13.67 13.13 6.28
N PRO A 100 12.96 14.22 5.94
CA PRO A 100 11.84 14.16 4.99
C PRO A 100 12.31 13.68 3.61
N VAL A 101 11.49 12.83 2.99
CA VAL A 101 11.73 12.32 1.64
C VAL A 101 11.20 13.35 0.63
N LYS A 102 11.99 14.37 0.33
CA LYS A 102 11.59 15.55 -0.46
C LYS A 102 11.14 15.22 -1.90
N LYS A 103 11.66 14.13 -2.47
CA LYS A 103 11.31 13.70 -3.83
C LYS A 103 10.04 12.83 -3.87
N LEU A 104 9.51 12.37 -2.73
CA LEU A 104 8.31 11.55 -2.68
C LEU A 104 7.10 12.29 -3.28
N ARG A 105 6.34 11.57 -4.11
CA ARG A 105 5.12 12.09 -4.73
C ARG A 105 3.98 11.10 -4.57
N SER A 106 2.80 11.59 -4.23
CA SER A 106 1.57 10.82 -4.33
C SER A 106 1.14 10.75 -5.79
N VAL A 107 0.70 9.57 -6.23
CA VAL A 107 0.10 9.37 -7.55
C VAL A 107 -1.41 9.33 -7.43
N MET A 108 -1.94 8.44 -6.60
CA MET A 108 -3.38 8.36 -6.28
C MET A 108 -3.60 7.53 -5.00
N ALA A 109 -4.71 7.75 -4.31
CA ALA A 109 -5.25 6.79 -3.35
C ALA A 109 -5.90 5.62 -4.09
N ILE A 110 -5.96 4.44 -3.47
CA ILE A 110 -6.52 3.26 -4.15
C ILE A 110 -7.74 2.73 -3.39
N TYR A 111 -7.58 2.31 -2.14
CA TYR A 111 -8.65 1.74 -1.32
C TYR A 111 -8.40 1.99 0.16
N PRO A 112 -9.42 1.86 1.02
CA PRO A 112 -9.24 1.92 2.46
C PRO A 112 -8.55 0.67 2.99
N GLU A 113 -7.63 0.84 3.92
CA GLU A 113 -6.99 -0.22 4.70
C GLU A 113 -7.43 -0.10 6.14
N LEU A 114 -7.82 -1.22 6.75
CA LEU A 114 -8.31 -1.25 8.12
C LEU A 114 -7.30 -1.94 9.03
N PHE A 115 -7.03 -1.33 10.18
CA PHE A 115 -6.09 -1.87 11.14
C PHE A 115 -6.76 -2.97 11.94
N THR A 116 -6.44 -4.21 11.62
CA THR A 116 -7.13 -5.41 12.07
C THR A 116 -6.29 -6.16 13.09
N LEU A 117 -6.85 -6.41 14.27
CA LEU A 117 -6.29 -7.31 15.27
C LEU A 117 -6.98 -8.67 15.13
N VAL A 118 -6.26 -9.64 14.56
CA VAL A 118 -6.71 -11.03 14.41
C VAL A 118 -6.16 -11.84 15.57
N THR A 119 -7.03 -12.48 16.34
CA THR A 119 -6.64 -13.23 17.53
C THR A 119 -7.25 -14.64 17.53
N ARG A 120 -6.57 -15.59 18.15
CA ARG A 120 -7.17 -16.88 18.46
C ARG A 120 -8.33 -16.67 19.47
N LYS A 121 -9.43 -17.37 19.28
CA LYS A 121 -10.58 -17.25 20.21
C LYS A 121 -10.21 -17.70 21.64
N ASP A 122 -9.41 -18.75 21.77
CA ASP A 122 -8.94 -19.28 23.05
C ASP A 122 -7.90 -18.40 23.77
N ALA A 123 -7.36 -17.38 23.10
CA ALA A 123 -6.45 -16.42 23.71
C ALA A 123 -7.16 -15.37 24.61
N ASN A 124 -8.50 -15.30 24.57
CA ASN A 124 -9.33 -14.39 25.39
C ASN A 124 -8.90 -12.91 25.29
N ILE A 125 -8.65 -12.44 24.06
CA ILE A 125 -8.33 -11.04 23.76
C ILE A 125 -9.60 -10.35 23.24
N ASN A 126 -10.20 -9.46 24.02
CA ASN A 126 -11.47 -8.79 23.71
C ASN A 126 -11.30 -7.33 23.33
N GLY A 127 -10.12 -6.76 23.57
CA GLY A 127 -9.75 -5.38 23.23
C GLY A 127 -8.26 -5.17 23.26
N ILE A 128 -7.83 -3.96 22.91
CA ILE A 128 -6.40 -3.64 22.80
C ILE A 128 -5.61 -3.84 24.11
N MET A 129 -6.24 -3.64 25.27
CA MET A 129 -5.54 -3.78 26.54
C MET A 129 -5.25 -5.23 26.92
N ASP A 130 -6.00 -6.18 26.39
CA ASP A 130 -5.84 -7.62 26.68
C ASP A 130 -4.63 -8.24 25.97
N VAL A 131 -3.94 -7.49 25.10
CA VAL A 131 -2.70 -7.96 24.45
C VAL A 131 -1.51 -8.06 25.41
N LYS A 132 -1.59 -7.40 26.58
CA LYS A 132 -0.54 -7.50 27.61
C LYS A 132 -0.38 -8.94 28.09
N GLY A 133 0.87 -9.38 28.20
CA GLY A 133 1.19 -10.77 28.54
C GLY A 133 0.89 -11.81 27.44
N LYS A 134 0.50 -11.37 26.24
CA LYS A 134 0.23 -12.25 25.07
C LYS A 134 1.36 -12.22 24.07
N ARG A 135 1.38 -13.24 23.20
CA ARG A 135 2.33 -13.35 22.07
C ARG A 135 1.71 -12.71 20.85
N ILE A 136 2.08 -11.46 20.55
CA ILE A 136 1.45 -10.66 19.49
C ILE A 136 2.47 -10.33 18.41
N ASN A 137 2.13 -10.63 17.15
CA ASN A 137 2.92 -10.18 16.02
C ASN A 137 2.52 -8.76 15.62
N LEU A 138 3.51 -7.85 15.59
CA LEU A 138 3.32 -6.45 15.27
C LEU A 138 3.52 -6.14 13.78
N GLY A 139 4.07 -7.09 13.03
CA GLY A 139 4.52 -6.95 11.63
C GLY A 139 6.04 -6.89 11.50
N ASN A 140 6.51 -7.17 10.30
CA ASN A 140 7.95 -7.16 10.02
C ASN A 140 8.54 -5.74 10.06
N PRO A 141 9.83 -5.60 10.40
CA PRO A 141 10.52 -4.33 10.33
C PRO A 141 10.44 -3.72 8.91
N GLY A 142 10.17 -2.42 8.83
CA GLY A 142 9.99 -1.73 7.57
C GLY A 142 8.58 -1.83 6.97
N SER A 143 7.64 -2.51 7.63
CA SER A 143 6.23 -2.49 7.26
C SER A 143 5.51 -1.27 7.82
N GLY A 144 4.47 -0.81 7.12
CA GLY A 144 3.55 0.17 7.67
C GLY A 144 2.73 -0.40 8.83
N ASN A 145 2.47 -1.71 8.79
CA ASN A 145 1.79 -2.44 9.84
C ASN A 145 2.50 -2.28 11.20
N GLU A 146 3.82 -2.53 11.27
CA GLU A 146 4.62 -2.30 12.48
C GLU A 146 4.56 -0.83 12.91
N ALA A 147 4.65 0.11 11.97
CA ALA A 147 4.61 1.53 12.27
C ALA A 147 3.29 1.94 12.95
N THR A 148 2.14 1.44 12.45
CA THR A 148 0.82 1.72 13.02
C THR A 148 0.63 1.00 14.35
N ALA A 149 1.08 -0.26 14.50
CA ALA A 149 1.02 -0.99 15.77
C ALA A 149 1.77 -0.25 16.90
N LEU A 150 2.96 0.25 16.60
CA LEU A 150 3.73 1.05 17.57
C LEU A 150 3.09 2.40 17.88
N ALA A 151 2.43 3.03 16.90
CA ALA A 151 1.67 4.27 17.15
C ALA A 151 0.48 4.02 18.06
N LEU A 152 -0.28 2.94 17.84
CA LEU A 152 -1.39 2.53 18.71
C LEU A 152 -0.88 2.21 20.12
N PHE A 153 0.16 1.41 20.26
CA PHE A 153 0.74 1.05 21.56
C PHE A 153 1.15 2.29 22.36
N LYS A 154 1.82 3.25 21.70
CA LYS A 154 2.16 4.52 22.33
C LYS A 154 0.93 5.28 22.80
N ALA A 155 -0.14 5.33 22.02
CA ALA A 155 -1.37 6.05 22.35
C ALA A 155 -2.09 5.44 23.56
N VAL A 156 -2.17 4.09 23.61
CA VAL A 156 -2.86 3.38 24.69
C VAL A 156 -1.99 3.12 25.93
N GLY A 157 -0.69 3.42 25.86
CA GLY A 157 0.26 3.22 26.97
C GLY A 157 0.73 1.76 27.11
N ILE A 158 0.87 1.05 26.02
CA ILE A 158 1.45 -0.30 25.96
C ILE A 158 2.90 -0.20 25.44
N LYS A 159 3.80 -0.97 26.03
CA LYS A 159 5.18 -1.15 25.57
C LYS A 159 5.35 -2.54 24.95
N LYS A 160 6.36 -2.72 24.11
CA LYS A 160 6.69 -4.07 23.57
C LYS A 160 6.98 -5.09 24.70
N ASP A 161 7.62 -4.63 25.76
CA ASP A 161 7.98 -5.45 26.91
C ASP A 161 6.77 -5.83 27.79
N ASP A 162 5.60 -5.21 27.58
CA ASP A 162 4.35 -5.64 28.22
C ASP A 162 3.78 -6.92 27.57
N LEU A 163 4.30 -7.34 26.41
CA LEU A 163 3.92 -8.57 25.71
C LEU A 163 4.77 -9.75 26.20
N ALA A 164 4.20 -10.96 26.21
CA ALA A 164 4.99 -12.18 26.41
C ALA A 164 5.95 -12.41 25.22
N PHE A 165 5.52 -12.01 24.01
CA PHE A 165 6.36 -12.03 22.81
C PHE A 165 5.87 -10.99 21.82
N ALA A 166 6.77 -10.11 21.38
CA ALA A 166 6.53 -9.13 20.32
C ALA A 166 7.08 -9.68 18.99
N GLY A 167 6.24 -10.33 18.20
CA GLY A 167 6.61 -10.92 16.91
C GLY A 167 6.90 -9.88 15.83
N ALA A 168 7.71 -10.28 14.86
CA ALA A 168 8.13 -9.48 13.71
C ALA A 168 7.97 -10.25 12.37
N LEU A 169 6.98 -11.16 12.32
CA LEU A 169 6.72 -12.02 11.16
C LEU A 169 6.20 -11.21 9.97
N LYS A 170 6.56 -11.67 8.78
CA LYS A 170 5.97 -11.17 7.53
C LYS A 170 4.52 -11.61 7.39
N ALA A 171 3.73 -10.89 6.60
CA ALA A 171 2.30 -11.16 6.42
C ALA A 171 2.01 -12.64 6.05
N ALA A 172 2.79 -13.23 5.16
CA ALA A 172 2.58 -14.62 4.72
C ALA A 172 2.82 -15.68 5.83
N GLU A 173 3.56 -15.32 6.89
CA GLU A 173 3.91 -16.23 7.98
C GLU A 173 2.90 -16.18 9.14
N MET A 174 2.07 -15.11 9.20
CA MET A 174 1.16 -14.87 10.32
C MET A 174 0.08 -15.95 10.49
N PRO A 175 -0.61 -16.43 9.42
CA PRO A 175 -1.64 -17.46 9.55
C PRO A 175 -1.09 -18.77 10.10
N ASP A 176 0.05 -19.23 9.59
CA ASP A 176 0.71 -20.45 10.06
C ASP A 176 1.16 -20.34 11.52
N ALA A 177 1.76 -19.21 11.90
CA ALA A 177 2.18 -18.98 13.28
C ALA A 177 0.99 -18.95 14.25
N LEU A 178 -0.16 -18.43 13.81
CA LEU A 178 -1.40 -18.42 14.60
C LEU A 178 -1.98 -19.84 14.74
N ARG A 179 -2.06 -20.59 13.62
CA ARG A 179 -2.51 -21.99 13.59
C ARG A 179 -1.63 -22.89 14.48
N ASP A 180 -0.32 -22.72 14.37
CA ASP A 180 0.67 -23.52 15.12
C ASP A 180 0.79 -23.10 16.60
N ASN A 181 -0.08 -22.19 17.06
CA ASN A 181 -0.07 -21.63 18.41
C ASN A 181 1.28 -21.03 18.84
N LYS A 182 2.04 -20.46 17.90
CA LYS A 182 3.27 -19.71 18.16
C LYS A 182 3.00 -18.27 18.57
N ILE A 183 1.86 -17.72 18.12
CA ILE A 183 1.35 -16.39 18.49
C ILE A 183 -0.13 -16.50 18.89
N ASP A 184 -0.59 -15.58 19.74
CA ASP A 184 -1.98 -15.47 20.21
C ASP A 184 -2.80 -14.55 19.32
N GLY A 185 -2.12 -13.65 18.59
CA GLY A 185 -2.72 -12.73 17.65
C GLY A 185 -1.69 -11.96 16.83
N TYR A 186 -2.19 -11.26 15.82
CA TYR A 186 -1.37 -10.37 15.00
C TYR A 186 -2.15 -9.14 14.55
N PHE A 187 -1.44 -8.04 14.40
CA PHE A 187 -1.95 -6.85 13.75
C PHE A 187 -1.73 -6.92 12.25
N TYR A 188 -2.70 -6.42 11.46
CA TYR A 188 -2.54 -6.28 10.03
C TYR A 188 -3.32 -5.07 9.50
N MET A 189 -2.60 -4.11 8.92
CA MET A 189 -3.20 -3.01 8.17
C MET A 189 -3.38 -3.46 6.72
N VAL A 190 -4.63 -3.63 6.28
CA VAL A 190 -4.89 -4.26 4.99
C VAL A 190 -6.27 -3.91 4.43
N GLY A 191 -6.42 -3.97 3.11
CA GLY A 191 -7.73 -3.93 2.44
C GLY A 191 -8.46 -5.27 2.56
N HIS A 192 -9.76 -5.21 2.77
CA HIS A 192 -10.61 -6.39 2.98
C HIS A 192 -11.48 -6.71 1.77
N PRO A 193 -11.78 -8.04 1.54
CA PRO A 193 -11.20 -9.21 2.19
C PRO A 193 -9.75 -9.46 1.74
N THR A 194 -8.95 -10.13 2.56
CA THR A 194 -7.57 -10.51 2.22
C THR A 194 -7.33 -12.01 2.36
N ALA A 195 -6.45 -12.57 1.52
CA ALA A 195 -6.11 -14.00 1.56
C ALA A 195 -5.50 -14.40 2.90
N ASN A 196 -4.68 -13.54 3.50
CA ASN A 196 -4.06 -13.75 4.81
C ASN A 196 -5.09 -14.08 5.90
N ILE A 197 -6.11 -13.21 6.11
CA ILE A 197 -7.11 -13.42 7.17
C ILE A 197 -8.08 -14.56 6.82
N LYS A 198 -8.37 -14.77 5.53
CA LYS A 198 -9.14 -15.94 5.10
C LYS A 198 -8.43 -17.24 5.46
N ASP A 199 -7.14 -17.31 5.20
CA ASP A 199 -6.31 -18.48 5.55
C ASP A 199 -6.32 -18.72 7.07
N ALA A 200 -6.02 -17.70 7.88
CA ALA A 200 -6.08 -17.79 9.32
C ALA A 200 -7.47 -18.27 9.80
N SER A 201 -8.57 -17.66 9.33
CA SER A 201 -9.93 -18.00 9.77
C SER A 201 -10.42 -19.38 9.31
N ASN A 202 -9.84 -19.93 8.24
CA ASN A 202 -10.13 -21.28 7.78
C ASN A 202 -9.33 -22.34 8.52
N SER A 203 -8.16 -21.99 9.06
CA SER A 203 -7.18 -22.91 9.66
C SER A 203 -7.34 -23.04 11.17
N VAL A 204 -7.81 -21.99 11.85
CA VAL A 204 -8.01 -21.95 13.31
C VAL A 204 -9.18 -21.03 13.67
N ASP A 205 -9.84 -21.25 14.81
CA ASP A 205 -10.89 -20.37 15.28
C ASP A 205 -10.32 -19.01 15.66
N VAL A 206 -10.62 -18.01 14.84
CA VAL A 206 -10.18 -16.63 15.04
C VAL A 206 -11.33 -15.67 15.34
N LYS A 207 -10.99 -14.62 16.03
CA LYS A 207 -11.81 -13.43 16.26
C LYS A 207 -11.08 -12.22 15.70
N ILE A 208 -11.82 -11.36 15.01
CA ILE A 208 -11.36 -10.00 14.75
C ILE A 208 -11.72 -9.18 15.99
N THR A 209 -10.69 -8.69 16.68
CA THR A 209 -10.84 -7.99 17.96
C THR A 209 -11.01 -6.50 17.72
N PRO A 210 -12.03 -5.84 18.32
CA PRO A 210 -12.27 -4.41 18.13
C PRO A 210 -11.11 -3.56 18.65
N LEU A 211 -10.82 -2.49 17.95
CA LEU A 211 -9.82 -1.49 18.30
C LEU A 211 -10.54 -0.17 18.56
N VAL A 212 -11.10 -0.02 19.76
CA VAL A 212 -11.95 1.09 20.19
C VAL A 212 -11.54 1.61 21.59
N GLY A 213 -12.12 2.74 21.98
CA GLY A 213 -11.97 3.39 23.29
C GLY A 213 -11.31 4.75 23.21
N ASP A 214 -11.46 5.55 24.25
CA ASP A 214 -11.10 6.98 24.28
C ASP A 214 -9.70 7.30 23.77
N LYS A 215 -8.72 6.44 24.08
CA LYS A 215 -7.32 6.61 23.63
C LYS A 215 -7.14 6.31 22.13
N VAL A 216 -7.91 5.35 21.59
CA VAL A 216 -7.94 5.04 20.16
C VAL A 216 -8.60 6.18 19.42
N ASP A 217 -9.73 6.68 19.93
CA ASP A 217 -10.47 7.81 19.36
C ASP A 217 -9.61 9.08 19.35
N ALA A 218 -8.89 9.33 20.46
CA ALA A 218 -7.94 10.45 20.55
C ALA A 218 -6.79 10.30 19.53
N LEU A 219 -6.27 9.08 19.30
CA LEU A 219 -5.25 8.80 18.28
C LEU A 219 -5.79 9.13 16.90
N VAL A 220 -6.98 8.67 16.56
CA VAL A 220 -7.63 8.92 15.26
C VAL A 220 -7.86 10.41 15.06
N LYS A 221 -8.47 11.08 16.04
CA LYS A 221 -8.76 12.53 15.97
C LYS A 221 -7.50 13.40 15.82
N ALA A 222 -6.40 12.99 16.43
CA ALA A 222 -5.14 13.76 16.40
C ALA A 222 -4.36 13.59 15.09
N ASN A 223 -4.75 12.66 14.22
CA ASN A 223 -3.98 12.32 13.02
C ASN A 223 -4.89 12.27 11.78
N PRO A 224 -4.77 13.24 10.85
CA PRO A 224 -5.72 13.42 9.73
C PRO A 224 -5.69 12.29 8.70
N TYR A 225 -4.72 11.41 8.76
CA TYR A 225 -4.63 10.24 7.89
C TYR A 225 -5.37 9.01 8.43
N PHE A 226 -5.82 9.04 9.70
CA PHE A 226 -6.66 8.00 10.28
C PHE A 226 -8.15 8.35 10.16
N ALA A 227 -8.97 7.32 9.97
CA ALA A 227 -10.43 7.42 10.01
C ALA A 227 -11.02 6.23 10.76
N GLN A 228 -12.10 6.45 11.51
CA GLN A 228 -12.92 5.38 12.08
C GLN A 228 -13.55 4.55 10.95
N ALA A 229 -13.60 3.24 11.12
CA ALA A 229 -14.14 2.32 10.14
C ALA A 229 -14.50 0.97 10.80
N ASP A 230 -15.21 0.12 10.06
CA ASP A 230 -15.53 -1.22 10.47
C ASP A 230 -14.95 -2.25 9.51
N VAL A 231 -14.32 -3.30 10.03
CA VAL A 231 -14.05 -4.50 9.23
C VAL A 231 -15.41 -5.14 8.94
N PRO A 232 -15.78 -5.33 7.65
CA PRO A 232 -17.10 -5.85 7.32
C PRO A 232 -17.36 -7.24 7.91
N GLY A 233 -18.55 -7.46 8.45
CA GLY A 233 -18.98 -8.77 8.93
C GLY A 233 -19.22 -9.77 7.80
N GLY A 234 -19.16 -11.06 8.12
CA GLY A 234 -19.48 -12.16 7.21
C GLY A 234 -18.40 -12.47 6.14
N ILE A 235 -17.34 -11.70 6.05
CA ILE A 235 -16.27 -11.90 5.04
C ILE A 235 -15.18 -12.90 5.49
N TYR A 236 -15.15 -13.24 6.78
CA TYR A 236 -14.24 -14.22 7.37
C TYR A 236 -15.00 -15.22 8.24
N LYS A 237 -14.62 -16.48 8.18
CA LYS A 237 -15.26 -17.57 8.94
C LYS A 237 -15.26 -17.24 10.44
N GLY A 238 -16.43 -17.42 11.07
CA GLY A 238 -16.60 -17.19 12.51
C GLY A 238 -16.69 -15.72 12.96
N ASN A 239 -16.75 -14.76 12.02
CA ASN A 239 -16.86 -13.32 12.26
C ASN A 239 -18.05 -12.76 11.46
N ALA A 240 -19.28 -13.02 11.95
CA ALA A 240 -20.52 -12.65 11.27
C ALA A 240 -20.81 -11.15 11.32
N GLU A 241 -20.44 -10.50 12.42
CA GLU A 241 -20.70 -9.07 12.66
C GLU A 241 -19.53 -8.19 12.23
N GLY A 242 -19.83 -6.95 11.89
CA GLY A 242 -18.82 -5.92 11.66
C GLY A 242 -18.01 -5.64 12.93
N THR A 243 -16.72 -5.35 12.77
CA THR A 243 -15.84 -5.09 13.92
C THR A 243 -15.28 -3.68 13.82
N PRO A 244 -15.57 -2.79 14.80
CA PRO A 244 -15.11 -1.42 14.78
C PRO A 244 -13.59 -1.33 14.97
N THR A 245 -12.98 -0.45 14.17
CA THR A 245 -11.54 -0.19 14.14
C THR A 245 -11.28 1.19 13.55
N PHE A 246 -10.07 1.42 13.11
CA PHE A 246 -9.68 2.59 12.32
C PHE A 246 -8.81 2.16 11.13
N GLY A 247 -8.65 3.08 10.20
CA GLY A 247 -7.91 2.76 8.99
C GLY A 247 -7.23 3.97 8.36
N VAL A 248 -6.58 3.69 7.25
CA VAL A 248 -5.88 4.63 6.39
C VAL A 248 -6.28 4.39 4.93
N LYS A 249 -5.67 5.11 3.98
CA LYS A 249 -5.73 4.79 2.55
C LYS A 249 -4.45 4.07 2.10
N ALA A 250 -4.59 3.08 1.23
CA ALA A 250 -3.49 2.62 0.39
C ALA A 250 -3.25 3.66 -0.70
N VAL A 251 -2.03 4.14 -0.82
CA VAL A 251 -1.64 5.18 -1.78
C VAL A 251 -0.56 4.64 -2.72
N LEU A 252 -0.76 4.78 -4.02
CA LEU A 252 0.31 4.62 -4.99
C LEU A 252 1.19 5.86 -4.94
N VAL A 253 2.47 5.65 -4.68
CA VAL A 253 3.49 6.71 -4.59
C VAL A 253 4.61 6.50 -5.59
N SER A 254 5.32 7.57 -5.91
CA SER A 254 6.46 7.60 -6.82
C SER A 254 7.44 8.69 -6.38
N SER A 255 8.39 9.05 -7.21
CA SER A 255 9.35 10.12 -6.97
C SER A 255 9.40 11.10 -8.15
N THR A 256 9.92 12.31 -7.89
CA THR A 256 10.22 13.27 -8.96
C THR A 256 11.24 12.78 -9.98
N ASP A 257 11.94 11.68 -9.71
CA ASP A 257 12.93 11.11 -10.61
C ASP A 257 12.29 10.20 -11.68
N VAL A 258 11.03 9.79 -11.48
CA VAL A 258 10.24 9.04 -12.47
C VAL A 258 9.62 10.01 -13.47
N SER A 259 9.63 9.64 -14.75
CA SER A 259 9.16 10.51 -15.82
C SER A 259 7.67 10.84 -15.69
N ASP A 260 7.28 12.08 -16.02
CA ASP A 260 5.87 12.47 -16.09
C ASP A 260 5.08 11.57 -17.04
N LYS A 261 5.70 11.12 -18.13
CA LYS A 261 5.11 10.19 -19.09
C LYS A 261 4.76 8.84 -18.43
N ALA A 262 5.66 8.28 -17.61
CA ALA A 262 5.41 7.01 -16.94
C ALA A 262 4.25 7.13 -15.95
N VAL A 263 4.27 8.17 -15.10
CA VAL A 263 3.20 8.37 -14.10
C VAL A 263 1.86 8.70 -14.78
N TYR A 264 1.85 9.56 -15.79
CA TYR A 264 0.67 9.85 -16.61
C TYR A 264 0.08 8.55 -17.21
N THR A 265 0.94 7.68 -17.77
CA THR A 265 0.52 6.41 -18.37
C THR A 265 -0.12 5.48 -17.35
N VAL A 266 0.44 5.39 -16.13
CA VAL A 266 -0.13 4.59 -15.05
C VAL A 266 -1.52 5.08 -14.67
N VAL A 267 -1.68 6.39 -14.44
CA VAL A 267 -2.97 7.00 -14.07
C VAL A 267 -4.00 6.81 -15.19
N LYS A 268 -3.60 7.09 -16.44
CA LYS A 268 -4.43 6.89 -17.63
C LYS A 268 -4.92 5.46 -17.76
N ALA A 269 -4.02 4.48 -17.64
CA ALA A 269 -4.36 3.08 -17.78
C ALA A 269 -5.41 2.62 -16.75
N ILE A 270 -5.34 3.13 -15.53
CA ILE A 270 -6.31 2.83 -14.47
C ILE A 270 -7.65 3.52 -14.77
N LEU A 271 -7.65 4.82 -15.06
CA LEU A 271 -8.87 5.62 -15.21
C LEU A 271 -9.65 5.28 -16.49
N GLU A 272 -9.00 4.97 -17.60
CA GLU A 272 -9.65 4.50 -18.82
C GLU A 272 -10.24 3.09 -18.67
N ASN A 273 -9.76 2.31 -17.72
CA ASN A 273 -10.26 0.97 -17.42
C ASN A 273 -10.86 0.89 -16.00
N PHE A 274 -11.40 1.99 -15.47
CA PHE A 274 -11.78 2.11 -14.06
C PHE A 274 -12.77 1.05 -13.60
N ASP A 275 -13.83 0.76 -14.37
CA ASP A 275 -14.81 -0.27 -14.04
C ASP A 275 -14.21 -1.68 -14.07
N ALA A 276 -13.28 -1.93 -15.00
CA ALA A 276 -12.54 -3.18 -15.03
C ALA A 276 -11.57 -3.28 -13.84
N PHE A 277 -10.91 -2.18 -13.47
CA PHE A 277 -10.05 -2.11 -12.29
C PHE A 277 -10.82 -2.43 -11.01
N LYS A 278 -11.99 -1.84 -10.79
CA LYS A 278 -12.84 -2.10 -9.62
C LYS A 278 -13.20 -3.58 -9.46
N LYS A 279 -13.34 -4.32 -10.55
CA LYS A 279 -13.68 -5.75 -10.54
C LYS A 279 -12.49 -6.66 -10.22
N LEU A 280 -11.25 -6.14 -10.18
CA LEU A 280 -10.06 -6.97 -9.97
C LEU A 280 -9.86 -7.38 -8.51
N HIS A 281 -10.43 -6.64 -7.56
CA HIS A 281 -10.40 -7.01 -6.14
C HIS A 281 -11.60 -6.40 -5.39
N PRO A 282 -12.24 -7.15 -4.45
CA PRO A 282 -13.38 -6.63 -3.70
C PRO A 282 -13.11 -5.36 -2.90
N ALA A 283 -11.88 -5.15 -2.43
CA ALA A 283 -11.49 -3.91 -1.73
C ALA A 283 -11.68 -2.63 -2.57
N TYR A 284 -11.82 -2.75 -3.89
CA TYR A 284 -12.02 -1.61 -4.79
C TYR A 284 -13.51 -1.34 -5.09
N ALA A 285 -14.43 -2.16 -4.57
CA ALA A 285 -15.85 -2.10 -4.94
C ALA A 285 -16.46 -0.69 -4.77
N ASN A 286 -16.09 0.02 -3.69
CA ASN A 286 -16.67 1.31 -3.31
C ASN A 286 -15.80 2.52 -3.67
N ILE A 287 -14.68 2.35 -4.42
CA ILE A 287 -13.90 3.49 -4.86
C ILE A 287 -14.62 4.25 -5.98
N THR A 288 -14.47 5.57 -5.97
CA THR A 288 -14.91 6.46 -7.05
C THR A 288 -13.69 7.16 -7.65
N LYS A 289 -13.84 7.78 -8.81
CA LYS A 289 -12.73 8.52 -9.43
C LYS A 289 -12.27 9.69 -8.55
N GLU A 290 -13.21 10.35 -7.88
CA GLU A 290 -12.95 11.44 -6.94
C GLU A 290 -12.18 10.94 -5.70
N SER A 291 -12.55 9.77 -5.17
CA SER A 291 -11.89 9.18 -3.98
C SER A 291 -10.43 8.80 -4.22
N LEU A 292 -9.98 8.77 -5.47
CA LEU A 292 -8.56 8.58 -5.81
C LEU A 292 -7.68 9.77 -5.41
N LEU A 293 -8.30 10.91 -5.07
CA LEU A 293 -7.60 12.11 -4.60
C LEU A 293 -7.62 12.26 -3.07
N ASP A 294 -8.33 11.37 -2.36
CA ASP A 294 -8.50 11.47 -0.90
C ASP A 294 -7.25 11.03 -0.14
N GLY A 295 -6.89 11.76 0.92
CA GLY A 295 -5.86 11.35 1.87
C GLY A 295 -4.42 11.35 1.31
N LEU A 296 -4.18 12.07 0.22
CA LEU A 296 -2.85 12.25 -0.35
C LEU A 296 -2.01 13.16 0.55
N SER A 297 -0.98 12.62 1.18
CA SER A 297 -0.17 13.32 2.19
C SER A 297 1.16 13.85 1.66
N ALA A 298 1.63 13.42 0.51
CA ALA A 298 2.76 13.99 -0.22
C ALA A 298 2.26 14.82 -1.41
N PRO A 299 3.04 15.77 -1.93
CA PRO A 299 2.68 16.50 -3.15
C PRO A 299 2.38 15.53 -4.31
N MET A 300 1.37 15.83 -5.11
CA MET A 300 1.01 15.00 -6.25
C MET A 300 2.09 15.09 -7.34
N HIS A 301 2.35 13.97 -8.02
CA HIS A 301 3.27 13.93 -9.17
C HIS A 301 2.69 14.69 -10.36
N GLU A 302 3.53 15.42 -11.11
CA GLU A 302 3.06 16.27 -12.22
C GLU A 302 2.40 15.45 -13.33
N GLY A 303 2.92 14.27 -13.65
CA GLY A 303 2.26 13.35 -14.60
C GLY A 303 0.87 12.91 -14.14
N ALA A 304 0.67 12.70 -12.84
CA ALA A 304 -0.65 12.38 -12.28
C ALA A 304 -1.59 13.59 -12.36
N LYS A 305 -1.14 14.77 -11.91
CA LYS A 305 -1.92 16.02 -12.03
C LYS A 305 -2.41 16.28 -13.44
N LYS A 306 -1.51 16.10 -14.41
CA LYS A 306 -1.82 16.31 -15.83
C LYS A 306 -3.02 15.45 -16.23
N TYR A 307 -2.98 14.13 -15.97
CA TYR A 307 -4.08 13.26 -16.38
C TYR A 307 -5.37 13.54 -15.60
N PHE A 308 -5.30 13.76 -14.28
CA PHE A 308 -6.49 14.08 -13.48
C PHE A 308 -7.18 15.37 -13.93
N LYS A 309 -6.42 16.39 -14.39
CA LYS A 309 -6.98 17.60 -14.98
C LYS A 309 -7.62 17.32 -16.34
N GLU A 310 -6.97 16.58 -17.22
CA GLU A 310 -7.52 16.21 -18.55
C GLU A 310 -8.80 15.37 -18.39
N ALA A 311 -8.88 14.53 -17.37
CA ALA A 311 -10.08 13.74 -17.05
C ALA A 311 -11.18 14.53 -16.31
N GLY A 312 -10.95 15.81 -15.99
CA GLY A 312 -11.92 16.65 -15.27
C GLY A 312 -12.14 16.29 -13.79
N ILE A 313 -11.25 15.47 -13.20
CA ILE A 313 -11.33 15.03 -11.81
C ILE A 313 -10.63 16.02 -10.87
N LEU A 314 -9.54 16.61 -11.32
CA LEU A 314 -8.83 17.68 -10.61
C LEU A 314 -9.11 19.01 -11.32
N LYS A 315 -9.51 20.03 -10.56
CA LYS A 315 -9.75 21.40 -11.06
C LYS A 315 -8.44 22.17 -11.25
#